data_0c2e75d1cf30ea104d4abf2121b7738c
#
_entry.id   0c2e75d1cf30ea104d4abf2121b7738c
#
_cell.length_a   1.000
_cell.length_b   1.000
_cell.length_c   1.000
_cell.angle_alpha   90.00
_cell.angle_beta   90.00
_cell.angle_gamma   90.00
#
_symmetry.space_group_name_H-M   'P 1'
#
loop_
_entity.id
_entity.type
_entity.pdbx_description
1 polymer ?
#
loop_
_entity_poly.entity_id
_entity_poly.type
_entity_poly.pdbx_seq_one_letter_code
_entity_poly.pdbx_strand_id
1 'polypeptide(L)'
;MAVYFECVSRTSQSVQALWDKSLNIDAHTESMKDSAERAVAGVTTGMIGLGEQVTWRATHFGVPLRMTSRITALEKHTSFTDEQLRGPFKHFRHVHEFIDCGHETLMIDKISFAAPLGPLGWLAERLVLGWYMPRLIRSRNSFLLGTVG
;
A
#
# COMPACT_ATOMS: atom_id res chain seq x y z
N MET A 1 -4.00 -6.63 -19.20
CA MET A 1 -2.59 -6.68 -18.81
C MET A 1 -2.38 -6.02 -17.47
N ALA A 2 -1.47 -6.54 -16.66
CA ALA A 2 -1.18 -5.96 -15.36
C ALA A 2 -0.05 -4.94 -15.45
N VAL A 3 -0.11 -3.94 -14.59
CA VAL A 3 1.01 -3.02 -14.35
C VAL A 3 1.76 -3.54 -13.13
N TYR A 4 3.09 -3.55 -13.22
CA TYR A 4 3.97 -3.92 -12.12
C TYR A 4 5.00 -2.82 -11.91
N PHE A 5 5.25 -2.47 -10.64
CA PHE A 5 6.36 -1.58 -10.31
C PHE A 5 6.90 -1.90 -8.91
N GLU A 6 8.13 -1.46 -8.65
CA GLU A 6 8.77 -1.58 -7.35
C GLU A 6 9.24 -0.22 -6.86
N CYS A 7 9.15 -0.01 -5.54
CA CYS A 7 9.72 1.15 -4.87
C CYS A 7 10.67 0.64 -3.79
N VAL A 8 11.91 1.13 -3.79
CA VAL A 8 12.91 0.82 -2.77
C VAL A 8 13.15 2.05 -1.92
N SER A 9 13.05 1.90 -0.61
CA SER A 9 13.25 2.97 0.35
C SER A 9 14.26 2.55 1.41
N ARG A 10 15.00 3.52 1.96
CA ARG A 10 16.00 3.29 3.01
C ARG A 10 15.71 4.16 4.21
N THR A 11 15.93 3.63 5.40
CA THR A 11 15.74 4.38 6.64
C THR A 11 16.70 3.89 7.72
N SER A 12 17.01 4.77 8.67
CA SER A 12 17.76 4.40 9.87
C SER A 12 16.88 3.75 10.95
N GLN A 13 15.58 3.67 10.74
CA GLN A 13 14.66 2.97 11.67
C GLN A 13 14.97 1.48 11.66
N SER A 14 14.76 0.81 12.80
CA SER A 14 14.90 -0.64 12.87
C SER A 14 13.84 -1.35 12.04
N VAL A 15 14.14 -2.57 11.60
CA VAL A 15 13.17 -3.43 10.91
C VAL A 15 11.90 -3.56 11.75
N GLN A 16 12.02 -3.79 13.05
CA GLN A 16 10.88 -3.95 13.94
C GLN A 16 9.99 -2.70 13.97
N ALA A 17 10.59 -1.53 14.13
CA ALA A 17 9.84 -0.26 14.19
C ALA A 17 9.12 0.01 12.88
N LEU A 18 9.79 -0.21 11.75
CA LEU A 18 9.20 0.00 10.43
C LEU A 18 8.11 -1.04 10.13
N TRP A 19 8.32 -2.29 10.50
CA TRP A 19 7.34 -3.37 10.40
C TRP A 19 6.05 -3.03 11.14
N ASP A 20 6.18 -2.65 12.42
CA ASP A 20 5.03 -2.30 13.26
C ASP A 20 4.27 -1.12 12.68
N LYS A 21 4.97 -0.09 12.24
CA LYS A 21 4.38 1.09 11.62
C LYS A 21 3.65 0.76 10.32
N SER A 22 4.23 -0.14 9.52
CA SER A 22 3.64 -0.52 8.23
C SER A 22 2.35 -1.33 8.36
N LEU A 23 2.19 -2.10 9.44
CA LEU A 23 0.97 -2.86 9.72
C LEU A 23 -0.03 -2.10 10.59
N ASN A 24 0.30 -0.90 11.01
CA ASN A 24 -0.58 -0.08 11.84
C ASN A 24 -1.57 0.69 10.96
N ILE A 25 -2.86 0.44 11.15
CA ILE A 25 -3.94 1.06 10.36
C ILE A 25 -3.97 2.58 10.57
N ASP A 26 -3.75 3.05 11.79
CA ASP A 26 -3.77 4.50 12.06
C ASP A 26 -2.59 5.21 11.38
N ALA A 27 -1.41 4.59 11.36
CA ALA A 27 -0.25 5.13 10.65
C ALA A 27 -0.50 5.16 9.13
N HIS A 28 -1.15 4.14 8.58
CA HIS A 28 -1.51 4.13 7.16
C HIS A 28 -2.49 5.26 6.84
N THR A 29 -3.54 5.41 7.64
CA THR A 29 -4.53 6.49 7.49
C THR A 29 -3.83 7.86 7.49
N GLU A 30 -2.94 8.09 8.44
CA GLU A 30 -2.20 9.34 8.53
C GLU A 30 -1.30 9.56 7.32
N SER A 31 -0.66 8.50 6.81
CA SER A 31 0.22 8.60 5.64
C SER A 31 -0.54 8.92 4.35
N MET A 32 -1.84 8.67 4.31
CA MET A 32 -2.71 8.83 3.13
C MET A 32 -3.73 9.96 3.30
N LYS A 33 -3.48 10.88 4.21
CA LYS A 33 -4.44 11.96 4.53
C LYS A 33 -4.77 12.86 3.34
N ASP A 34 -3.85 13.02 2.39
CA ASP A 34 -4.07 13.85 1.20
C ASP A 34 -5.17 13.31 0.29
N SER A 35 -5.42 12.00 0.32
CA SER A 35 -6.53 11.38 -0.41
C SER A 35 -7.75 11.16 0.48
N ALA A 36 -7.75 11.69 1.70
CA ALA A 36 -8.79 11.53 2.71
C ALA A 36 -9.10 10.05 2.99
N GLU A 37 -8.07 9.20 2.96
CA GLU A 37 -8.23 7.77 3.17
C GLU A 37 -8.61 7.45 4.60
N ARG A 38 -9.63 6.61 4.77
CA ARG A 38 -10.12 6.18 6.08
C ARG A 38 -10.46 4.70 6.06
N ALA A 39 -10.18 4.02 7.17
CA ALA A 39 -10.63 2.65 7.39
C ALA A 39 -12.08 2.72 7.88
N VAL A 40 -13.00 2.10 7.14
CA VAL A 40 -14.46 2.18 7.42
C VAL A 40 -15.06 0.84 7.81
N ALA A 41 -14.35 -0.27 7.63
CA ALA A 41 -14.82 -1.60 8.03
C ALA A 41 -13.62 -2.54 8.23
N GLY A 42 -13.85 -3.68 8.88
CA GLY A 42 -12.80 -4.62 9.23
C GLY A 42 -11.94 -4.09 10.38
N VAL A 43 -10.62 -4.24 10.28
CA VAL A 43 -9.69 -3.66 11.26
C VAL A 43 -9.54 -2.18 10.96
N THR A 44 -10.13 -1.33 11.78
CA THR A 44 -10.19 0.12 11.54
C THR A 44 -9.21 0.92 12.39
N THR A 45 -8.58 0.30 13.37
CA THR A 45 -7.54 0.91 14.22
C THR A 45 -6.53 -0.15 14.64
N GLY A 46 -5.33 0.28 15.04
CA GLY A 46 -4.31 -0.62 15.57
C GLY A 46 -3.67 -1.49 14.51
N MET A 47 -3.15 -2.63 14.95
CA MET A 47 -2.40 -3.55 14.08
C MET A 47 -3.34 -4.49 13.33
N ILE A 48 -3.03 -4.73 12.06
CA ILE A 48 -3.70 -5.74 11.24
C ILE A 48 -2.78 -6.95 11.10
N GLY A 49 -3.37 -8.16 11.09
CA GLY A 49 -2.63 -9.41 11.01
C GLY A 49 -3.10 -10.31 9.88
N LEU A 50 -2.44 -11.48 9.78
CA LEU A 50 -2.72 -12.46 8.75
C LEU A 50 -4.20 -12.85 8.71
N GLY A 51 -4.77 -12.84 7.51
CA GLY A 51 -6.17 -13.19 7.27
C GLY A 51 -7.18 -12.11 7.61
N GLU A 52 -6.76 -11.03 8.25
CA GLU A 52 -7.65 -9.92 8.59
C GLU A 52 -7.86 -8.99 7.40
N GLN A 53 -9.00 -8.31 7.40
CA GLN A 53 -9.42 -7.41 6.33
C GLN A 53 -9.57 -5.99 6.84
N VAL A 54 -9.40 -5.06 5.91
CA VAL A 54 -9.73 -3.65 6.12
C VAL A 54 -10.39 -3.11 4.86
N THR A 55 -11.44 -2.30 5.05
CA THR A 55 -12.08 -1.58 3.95
C THR A 55 -11.66 -0.12 4.03
N TRP A 56 -10.99 0.34 2.99
CA TRP A 56 -10.56 1.71 2.83
C TRP A 56 -11.56 2.50 2.01
N ARG A 57 -11.78 3.75 2.39
CA ARG A 57 -12.47 4.73 1.58
C ARG A 57 -11.54 5.90 1.35
N ALA A 58 -11.34 6.27 0.10
CA ALA A 58 -10.47 7.36 -0.29
C ALA A 58 -11.05 8.11 -1.47
N THR A 59 -10.57 9.33 -1.72
CA THR A 59 -10.94 10.12 -2.89
C THR A 59 -9.73 10.29 -3.78
N HIS A 60 -9.83 9.83 -5.02
CA HIS A 60 -8.79 9.97 -6.03
C HIS A 60 -9.39 10.63 -7.26
N PHE A 61 -8.76 11.70 -7.76
CA PHE A 61 -9.25 12.48 -8.91
C PHE A 61 -10.70 12.94 -8.72
N GLY A 62 -11.08 13.31 -7.48
CA GLY A 62 -12.43 13.76 -7.16
C GLY A 62 -13.47 12.64 -7.06
N VAL A 63 -13.07 11.37 -7.22
CA VAL A 63 -13.97 10.21 -7.17
C VAL A 63 -13.79 9.46 -5.86
N PRO A 64 -14.85 9.29 -5.05
CA PRO A 64 -14.78 8.45 -3.87
C PRO A 64 -14.75 6.98 -4.25
N LEU A 65 -13.80 6.24 -3.69
CA LEU A 65 -13.59 4.83 -3.98
C LEU A 65 -13.51 4.04 -2.68
N ARG A 66 -13.91 2.77 -2.73
CA ARG A 66 -13.77 1.82 -1.63
C ARG A 66 -12.97 0.62 -2.09
N MET A 67 -12.06 0.15 -1.24
CA MET A 67 -11.30 -1.06 -1.50
C MET A 67 -11.21 -1.88 -0.21
N THR A 68 -11.59 -3.16 -0.31
CA THR A 68 -11.39 -4.12 0.78
C THR A 68 -10.17 -4.95 0.48
N SER A 69 -9.21 -4.92 1.38
CA SER A 69 -7.96 -5.67 1.29
C SER A 69 -7.86 -6.69 2.42
N ARG A 70 -7.14 -7.78 2.15
CA ARG A 70 -6.81 -8.81 3.14
C ARG A 70 -5.32 -9.00 3.20
N ILE A 71 -4.79 -9.23 4.39
CA ILE A 71 -3.40 -9.69 4.55
C ILE A 71 -3.38 -11.19 4.21
N THR A 72 -2.84 -11.52 3.04
CA THR A 72 -2.87 -12.88 2.49
C THR A 72 -1.62 -13.69 2.82
N ALA A 73 -0.52 -13.02 3.18
CA ALA A 73 0.72 -13.65 3.59
C ALA A 73 1.42 -12.77 4.61
N LEU A 74 2.08 -13.38 5.58
CA LEU A 74 2.80 -12.63 6.60
C LEU A 74 3.92 -13.48 7.17
N GLU A 75 5.15 -12.99 7.06
CA GLU A 75 6.34 -13.54 7.69
C GLU A 75 6.97 -12.43 8.51
N LYS A 76 6.92 -12.58 9.83
CA LYS A 76 7.26 -11.51 10.78
C LYS A 76 8.63 -10.89 10.51
N HIS A 77 8.65 -9.57 10.43
CA HIS A 77 9.83 -8.73 10.18
C HIS A 77 10.51 -8.97 8.82
N THR A 78 9.93 -9.77 7.94
CA THR A 78 10.48 -10.09 6.62
C THR A 78 9.59 -9.60 5.48
N SER A 79 8.33 -10.00 5.46
CA SER A 79 7.41 -9.57 4.41
C SER A 79 5.96 -9.77 4.80
N PHE A 80 5.08 -8.96 4.22
CA PHE A 80 3.65 -9.24 4.22
C PHE A 80 3.05 -8.80 2.89
N THR A 81 1.91 -9.41 2.56
CA THR A 81 1.20 -9.15 1.32
C THR A 81 -0.22 -8.75 1.64
N ASP A 82 -0.68 -7.67 1.04
CA ASP A 82 -2.09 -7.33 1.03
C ASP A 82 -2.64 -7.41 -0.40
N GLU A 83 -3.86 -7.92 -0.50
CA GLU A 83 -4.53 -8.10 -1.78
C GLU A 83 -5.96 -7.60 -1.72
N GLN A 84 -6.39 -6.99 -2.82
CA GLN A 84 -7.78 -6.57 -2.95
C GLN A 84 -8.70 -7.77 -3.03
N LEU A 85 -9.73 -7.78 -2.19
CA LEU A 85 -10.86 -8.71 -2.30
C LEU A 85 -11.98 -8.09 -3.13
N ARG A 86 -12.25 -6.81 -2.92
CA ARG A 86 -13.27 -6.03 -3.63
C ARG A 86 -12.76 -4.60 -3.78
N GLY A 87 -12.98 -4.01 -4.94
CA GLY A 87 -12.54 -2.64 -5.15
C GLY A 87 -12.51 -2.25 -6.61
N PRO A 88 -11.88 -1.10 -6.91
CA PRO A 88 -11.90 -0.51 -8.24
C PRO A 88 -11.02 -1.23 -9.26
N PHE A 89 -10.10 -2.08 -8.82
CA PHE A 89 -9.21 -2.78 -9.74
C PHE A 89 -9.77 -4.15 -10.11
N LYS A 90 -9.34 -4.68 -11.25
CA LYS A 90 -9.55 -6.07 -11.59
C LYS A 90 -8.78 -6.97 -10.63
N HIS A 91 -7.54 -6.58 -10.32
CA HIS A 91 -6.77 -7.13 -9.21
C HIS A 91 -5.82 -6.06 -8.67
N PHE A 92 -5.41 -6.22 -7.42
CA PHE A 92 -4.39 -5.39 -6.77
C PHE A 92 -3.67 -6.24 -5.73
N ARG A 93 -2.34 -6.31 -5.85
CA ARG A 93 -1.49 -7.07 -4.94
C ARG A 93 -0.28 -6.23 -4.57
N HIS A 94 -0.02 -6.09 -3.28
CA HIS A 94 1.08 -5.31 -2.75
C HIS A 94 1.90 -6.17 -1.79
N VAL A 95 3.13 -6.48 -2.17
CA VAL A 95 4.09 -7.19 -1.33
C VAL A 95 5.00 -6.16 -0.69
N HIS A 96 5.12 -6.21 0.63
CA HIS A 96 6.00 -5.35 1.43
C HIS A 96 7.15 -6.22 1.95
N GLU A 97 8.37 -5.93 1.52
CA GLU A 97 9.56 -6.64 1.98
C GLU A 97 10.44 -5.73 2.82
N PHE A 98 11.06 -6.30 3.85
CA PHE A 98 11.93 -5.57 4.78
C PHE A 98 13.25 -6.30 4.89
N ILE A 99 14.36 -5.57 4.73
CA ILE A 99 15.71 -6.12 4.80
C ILE A 99 16.51 -5.33 5.83
N ASP A 100 16.97 -6.03 6.85
CA ASP A 100 17.86 -5.46 7.87
C ASP A 100 19.29 -5.45 7.35
N CYS A 101 19.84 -4.24 7.16
CA CYS A 101 21.21 -4.05 6.69
C CYS A 101 22.16 -3.64 7.83
N GLY A 102 21.78 -3.87 9.10
CA GLY A 102 22.56 -3.52 10.28
C GLY A 102 22.25 -2.11 10.76
N HIS A 103 22.85 -1.10 10.15
CA HIS A 103 22.65 0.31 10.52
C HIS A 103 21.51 0.97 9.77
N GLU A 104 20.93 0.30 8.79
CA GLU A 104 19.77 0.80 8.04
C GLU A 104 18.85 -0.36 7.67
N THR A 105 17.60 -0.01 7.33
CA THR A 105 16.59 -0.94 6.85
C THR A 105 16.19 -0.56 5.43
N LEU A 106 16.10 -1.55 4.56
CA LEU A 106 15.50 -1.40 3.24
C LEU A 106 14.06 -1.84 3.31
N MET A 107 13.17 -1.05 2.71
CA MET A 107 11.79 -1.42 2.47
C MET A 107 11.53 -1.46 0.98
N ILE A 108 11.05 -2.60 0.48
CA ILE A 108 10.78 -2.81 -0.93
C ILE A 108 9.28 -3.04 -1.09
N ASP A 109 8.64 -2.18 -1.86
CA ASP A 109 7.23 -2.32 -2.21
C ASP A 109 7.14 -2.87 -3.63
N LYS A 110 6.50 -4.02 -3.78
CA LYS A 110 6.25 -4.68 -5.07
C LYS A 110 4.76 -4.68 -5.33
N ILE A 111 4.33 -3.93 -6.32
CA ILE A 111 2.91 -3.69 -6.58
C ILE A 111 2.55 -4.15 -7.98
N SER A 112 1.49 -4.97 -8.04
CA SER A 112 0.90 -5.44 -9.29
C SER A 112 -0.58 -5.13 -9.27
N PHE A 113 -1.07 -4.48 -10.31
CA PHE A 113 -2.49 -4.18 -10.42
C PHE A 113 -2.94 -4.20 -11.87
N ALA A 114 -4.26 -4.37 -12.08
CA ALA A 114 -4.90 -4.25 -13.37
C ALA A 114 -6.19 -3.47 -13.22
N ALA A 115 -6.45 -2.56 -14.15
CA ALA A 115 -7.71 -1.84 -14.20
C ALA A 115 -8.79 -2.72 -14.84
N PRO A 116 -10.06 -2.53 -14.46
CA PRO A 116 -11.17 -3.20 -15.14
C PRO A 116 -11.42 -2.60 -16.53
N LEU A 117 -12.41 -3.11 -17.25
CA LEU A 117 -12.93 -2.55 -18.51
C LEU A 117 -12.05 -2.75 -19.76
N GLY A 118 -11.27 -3.81 -19.82
CA GLY A 118 -10.56 -4.22 -21.05
C GLY A 118 -9.71 -3.12 -21.69
N PRO A 119 -9.94 -2.76 -22.97
CA PRO A 119 -9.09 -1.77 -23.66
C PRO A 119 -9.08 -0.40 -22.99
N LEU A 120 -10.21 0.05 -22.44
CA LEU A 120 -10.29 1.32 -21.70
C LEU A 120 -9.48 1.24 -20.40
N GLY A 121 -9.55 0.12 -19.72
CA GLY A 121 -8.76 -0.15 -18.53
C GLY A 121 -7.27 -0.17 -18.84
N TRP A 122 -6.87 -0.79 -19.95
CA TRP A 122 -5.49 -0.80 -20.41
C TRP A 122 -4.95 0.62 -20.63
N LEU A 123 -5.76 1.48 -21.25
CA LEU A 123 -5.39 2.88 -21.48
C LEU A 123 -5.24 3.64 -20.14
N ALA A 124 -6.16 3.45 -19.21
CA ALA A 124 -6.10 4.05 -17.89
C ALA A 124 -4.84 3.61 -17.12
N GLU A 125 -4.48 2.34 -17.20
CA GLU A 125 -3.26 1.81 -16.59
C GLU A 125 -2.02 2.55 -17.11
N ARG A 126 -1.94 2.76 -18.40
CA ARG A 126 -0.78 3.36 -19.07
C ARG A 126 -0.66 4.85 -18.84
N LEU A 127 -1.77 5.58 -18.97
CA LEU A 127 -1.74 7.05 -18.98
C LEU A 127 -1.85 7.65 -17.57
N VAL A 128 -2.61 7.01 -16.67
CA VAL A 128 -2.94 7.60 -15.37
C VAL A 128 -2.36 6.79 -14.23
N LEU A 129 -2.77 5.53 -14.10
CA LEU A 129 -2.42 4.72 -12.93
C LEU A 129 -0.94 4.36 -12.89
N GLY A 130 -0.31 4.14 -14.03
CA GLY A 130 1.13 3.87 -14.12
C GLY A 130 1.99 5.05 -13.66
N TRP A 131 1.46 6.27 -13.70
CA TRP A 131 2.12 7.47 -13.21
C TRP A 131 1.72 7.78 -11.77
N TYR A 132 0.43 7.70 -11.46
CA TYR A 132 -0.15 8.11 -10.17
C TYR A 132 0.22 7.15 -9.04
N MET A 133 0.11 5.84 -9.26
CA MET A 133 0.33 4.83 -8.21
C MET A 133 1.74 4.87 -7.63
N PRO A 134 2.82 4.94 -8.44
CA PRO A 134 4.16 5.08 -7.87
C PRO A 134 4.33 6.32 -7.01
N ARG A 135 3.74 7.45 -7.41
CA ARG A 135 3.79 8.69 -6.63
C ARG A 135 3.06 8.55 -5.30
N LEU A 136 1.91 7.91 -5.30
CA LEU A 136 1.13 7.67 -4.11
C LEU A 136 1.91 6.81 -3.10
N ILE A 137 2.51 5.72 -3.57
CA ILE A 137 3.30 4.83 -2.72
C ILE A 137 4.56 5.54 -2.18
N ARG A 138 5.24 6.33 -2.99
CA ARG A 138 6.39 7.11 -2.52
C ARG A 138 6.01 8.12 -1.45
N SER A 139 4.87 8.78 -1.61
CA SER A 139 4.35 9.72 -0.61
C SER A 139 4.07 9.02 0.72
N ARG A 140 3.42 7.85 0.67
CA ARG A 140 3.18 7.02 1.86
C ARG A 140 4.50 6.63 2.52
N ASN A 141 5.46 6.18 1.73
CA ASN A 141 6.75 5.71 2.23
C ASN A 141 7.54 6.85 2.88
N SER A 142 7.51 8.05 2.32
CA SER A 142 8.15 9.22 2.92
C SER A 142 7.62 9.47 4.32
N PHE A 143 6.32 9.36 4.52
CA PHE A 143 5.72 9.49 5.85
C PHE A 143 6.19 8.39 6.81
N LEU A 144 6.13 7.12 6.37
CA LEU A 144 6.53 5.98 7.20
C LEU A 144 8.01 6.03 7.60
N LEU A 145 8.85 6.53 6.71
CA LEU A 145 10.29 6.63 6.94
C LEU A 145 10.68 7.85 7.78
N GLY A 146 9.73 8.76 8.03
CA GLY A 146 9.98 10.00 8.75
C GLY A 146 10.73 11.04 7.93
N THR A 147 10.79 10.88 6.60
CA THR A 147 11.36 11.89 5.73
C THR A 147 10.31 12.95 5.41
N VAL A 148 10.71 14.22 5.54
CA VAL A 148 9.86 15.34 5.15
C VAL A 148 10.13 15.58 3.68
N GLY A 149 9.13 15.25 2.86
CA GLY A 149 9.33 15.41 1.42
C GLY A 149 8.20 16.08 0.76
#